data_875e9d663f592327e265976f045676f6
#
_entry.id   875e9d663f592327e265976f045676f6
#
_cell.length_a   1.000
_cell.length_b   1.000
_cell.length_c   1.000
_cell.angle_alpha   90.00
_cell.angle_beta   90.00
_cell.angle_gamma   90.00
#
_symmetry.space_group_name_H-M   'P 1'
#
loop_
_entity.id
_entity.type
_entity.pdbx_description
1 polymer ?
#
loop_
_entity_poly.entity_id
_entity_poly.type
_entity_poly.pdbx_seq_one_letter_code
_entity_poly.pdbx_strand_id
1 'polypeptide(L)'
;MKKLLLTAAVSLCALATQATANITGYWTTIDDETNEAKSVVQVYEYQGKYYGRVVELLKDKTAKAKIKGSPSVKGLTIIWDLEKDGDSYSGGEILDPTKGKVYGCEMWREGKNLIVRGKIAFLGRNQTWLPNTTFKGTGDAPAPKKPAL
;
A
#
# COMPACT_ATOMS: atom_id res chain seq x y z
N MET A 1 -61.30 6.84 26.11
CA MET A 1 -60.48 5.95 25.30
C MET A 1 -59.10 6.56 25.06
N LYS A 2 -58.12 6.03 25.75
CA LYS A 2 -56.75 6.47 25.54
C LYS A 2 -56.15 5.73 24.36
N LYS A 3 -55.87 6.43 23.26
CA LYS A 3 -55.12 5.88 22.18
C LYS A 3 -53.64 5.85 22.59
N LEU A 4 -53.12 4.65 22.81
CA LEU A 4 -51.70 4.46 22.93
C LEU A 4 -51.07 4.67 21.54
N LEU A 5 -50.45 5.79 21.35
CA LEU A 5 -49.51 6.00 20.25
C LEU A 5 -48.23 5.25 20.59
N LEU A 6 -48.12 4.04 20.07
CA LEU A 6 -46.86 3.33 20.07
C LEU A 6 -45.97 4.02 19.04
N THR A 7 -45.19 4.98 19.47
CA THR A 7 -44.09 5.49 18.67
C THR A 7 -43.02 4.39 18.65
N ALA A 8 -43.07 3.55 17.62
CA ALA A 8 -41.93 2.71 17.30
C ALA A 8 -40.75 3.64 16.97
N ALA A 9 -39.93 3.88 17.96
CA ALA A 9 -38.61 4.42 17.68
C ALA A 9 -37.87 3.39 16.84
N VAL A 10 -37.90 3.56 15.52
CA VAL A 10 -37.01 2.88 14.62
C VAL A 10 -35.62 3.44 14.95
N SER A 11 -34.95 2.75 15.89
CA SER A 11 -33.53 2.93 16.06
C SER A 11 -32.88 2.53 14.73
N LEU A 12 -32.65 3.51 13.88
CA LEU A 12 -31.80 3.34 12.72
C LEU A 12 -30.39 3.14 13.29
N CYS A 13 -30.06 1.89 13.62
CA CYS A 13 -28.68 1.49 13.73
C CYS A 13 -28.10 1.74 12.34
N ALA A 14 -27.56 2.93 12.13
CA ALA A 14 -26.59 3.13 11.12
C ALA A 14 -25.47 2.11 11.41
N LEU A 15 -25.57 0.95 10.78
CA LEU A 15 -24.40 0.11 10.59
C LEU A 15 -23.42 1.02 9.87
N ALA A 16 -22.59 1.69 10.67
CA ALA A 16 -21.37 2.21 10.14
C ALA A 16 -20.63 0.99 9.59
N THR A 17 -20.86 0.70 8.30
CA THR A 17 -19.95 -0.13 7.56
C THR A 17 -18.62 0.58 7.73
N GLN A 18 -17.83 0.10 8.68
CA GLN A 18 -16.42 0.44 8.69
C GLN A 18 -15.93 -0.05 7.33
N ALA A 19 -15.82 0.89 6.39
CA ALA A 19 -15.16 0.63 5.15
C ALA A 19 -13.83 0.00 5.56
N THR A 20 -13.66 -1.30 5.25
CA THR A 20 -12.39 -2.00 5.42
C THR A 20 -11.34 -1.06 4.87
N ALA A 21 -10.41 -0.61 5.71
CA ALA A 21 -9.48 0.43 5.36
C ALA A 21 -8.68 -0.04 4.14
N ASN A 22 -8.99 0.55 2.99
CA ASN A 22 -8.39 0.22 1.72
C ASN A 22 -6.94 0.72 1.69
N ILE A 23 -6.05 -0.08 1.14
CA ILE A 23 -4.64 0.30 0.97
C ILE A 23 -4.37 1.02 -0.35
N THR A 24 -5.35 1.11 -1.25
CA THR A 24 -5.15 1.77 -2.55
C THR A 24 -4.98 3.27 -2.39
N GLY A 25 -4.12 3.85 -3.21
CA GLY A 25 -3.82 5.28 -3.20
C GLY A 25 -2.33 5.56 -3.34
N TYR A 26 -1.96 6.79 -3.05
CA TYR A 26 -0.57 7.25 -3.11
C TYR A 26 0.01 7.37 -1.70
N TRP A 27 1.19 6.80 -1.53
CA TRP A 27 1.86 6.71 -0.24
C TRP A 27 3.27 7.24 -0.32
N THR A 28 3.64 8.07 0.64
CA THR A 28 5.04 8.51 0.81
C THR A 28 5.79 7.46 1.60
N THR A 29 6.80 6.87 1.01
CA THR A 29 7.65 5.89 1.68
C THR A 29 8.66 6.58 2.58
N ILE A 30 8.80 6.08 3.79
CA ILE A 30 9.75 6.58 4.78
C ILE A 30 10.82 5.53 4.99
N ASP A 31 12.07 5.94 4.84
CA ASP A 31 13.22 5.11 5.19
C ASP A 31 13.26 4.94 6.72
N ASP A 32 13.18 3.71 7.18
CA ASP A 32 13.14 3.40 8.61
C ASP A 32 14.50 3.53 9.32
N GLU A 33 15.59 3.63 8.57
CA GLU A 33 16.94 3.89 9.12
C GLU A 33 17.22 5.39 9.29
N THR A 34 16.81 6.21 8.31
CA THR A 34 17.09 7.65 8.27
C THR A 34 15.89 8.51 8.63
N ASN A 35 14.68 7.94 8.65
CA ASN A 35 13.39 8.62 8.84
C ASN A 35 13.11 9.69 7.77
N GLU A 36 13.67 9.55 6.59
CA GLU A 36 13.50 10.47 5.47
C GLU A 36 12.49 9.93 4.44
N ALA A 37 11.72 10.84 3.84
CA ALA A 37 10.85 10.53 2.72
C ALA A 37 11.69 10.22 1.47
N LYS A 38 11.45 9.07 0.85
CA LYS A 38 12.23 8.59 -0.31
C LYS A 38 11.50 8.66 -1.62
N SER A 39 10.25 8.23 -1.63
CA SER A 39 9.49 8.07 -2.87
C SER A 39 8.00 8.19 -2.62
N VAL A 40 7.24 8.29 -3.69
CA VAL A 40 5.79 8.09 -3.71
C VAL A 40 5.49 6.79 -4.43
N VAL A 41 4.74 5.92 -3.78
CA VAL A 41 4.28 4.64 -4.33
C VAL A 41 2.78 4.68 -4.53
N GLN A 42 2.33 4.31 -5.70
CA GLN A 42 0.91 4.04 -5.96
C GLN A 42 0.64 2.57 -5.66
N VAL A 43 -0.26 2.34 -4.71
CA VAL A 43 -0.82 1.00 -4.45
C VAL A 43 -2.17 0.90 -5.13
N TYR A 44 -2.39 -0.14 -5.90
CA TYR A 44 -3.61 -0.32 -6.71
C TYR A 44 -4.00 -1.78 -6.83
N GLU A 45 -5.27 -2.01 -7.12
CA GLU A 45 -5.82 -3.32 -7.39
C GLU A 45 -5.79 -3.59 -8.90
N TYR A 46 -5.39 -4.80 -9.27
CA TYR A 46 -5.46 -5.27 -10.64
C TYR A 46 -5.83 -6.76 -10.64
N GLN A 47 -6.96 -7.10 -11.27
CA GLN A 47 -7.46 -8.47 -11.37
C GLN A 47 -7.51 -9.21 -10.02
N GLY A 48 -7.99 -8.54 -8.98
CA GLY A 48 -8.19 -9.12 -7.65
C GLY A 48 -6.95 -9.20 -6.76
N LYS A 49 -5.80 -8.73 -7.26
CA LYS A 49 -4.55 -8.65 -6.49
C LYS A 49 -4.07 -7.21 -6.36
N TYR A 50 -3.18 -6.96 -5.44
CA TYR A 50 -2.68 -5.61 -5.15
C TYR A 50 -1.21 -5.50 -5.50
N TYR A 51 -0.87 -4.35 -6.06
CA TYR A 51 0.45 -4.03 -6.60
C TYR A 51 0.87 -2.64 -6.14
N GLY A 52 2.17 -2.40 -6.11
CA GLY A 52 2.72 -1.09 -5.82
C GLY A 52 3.80 -0.72 -6.84
N ARG A 53 3.72 0.49 -7.39
CA ARG A 53 4.74 1.03 -8.29
C ARG A 53 5.24 2.37 -7.80
N VAL A 54 6.50 2.64 -8.01
CA VAL A 54 7.09 3.94 -7.71
C VAL A 54 6.66 4.95 -8.77
N VAL A 55 5.97 6.00 -8.36
CA VAL A 55 5.49 7.05 -9.29
C VAL A 55 6.34 8.32 -9.23
N GLU A 56 7.04 8.54 -8.12
CA GLU A 56 7.92 9.70 -7.93
C GLU A 56 9.07 9.35 -6.99
N LEU A 57 10.24 9.89 -7.28
CA LEU A 57 11.40 9.85 -6.39
C LEU A 57 11.56 11.21 -5.73
N LEU A 58 11.62 11.23 -4.40
CA LEU A 58 11.73 12.45 -3.61
C LEU A 58 13.17 12.81 -3.26
N LYS A 59 14.07 11.83 -3.31
CA LYS A 59 15.46 12.00 -2.91
C LYS A 59 16.42 11.85 -4.08
N ASP A 60 16.79 10.65 -4.46
CA ASP A 60 17.65 10.40 -5.61
C ASP A 60 16.80 10.17 -6.86
N LYS A 61 16.60 11.25 -7.63
CA LYS A 61 15.67 11.25 -8.77
C LYS A 61 16.14 10.42 -9.97
N THR A 62 17.39 10.01 -9.99
CA THR A 62 17.98 9.19 -11.05
C THR A 62 18.32 7.78 -10.59
N ALA A 63 17.85 7.38 -9.41
CA ALA A 63 18.15 6.09 -8.83
C ALA A 63 17.76 4.93 -9.76
N LYS A 64 18.67 3.97 -9.85
CA LYS A 64 18.46 2.72 -10.57
C LYS A 64 18.42 1.56 -9.60
N ALA A 65 17.57 0.59 -9.89
CA ALA A 65 17.45 -0.59 -9.06
C ALA A 65 18.65 -1.53 -9.28
N LYS A 66 19.10 -2.16 -8.20
CA LYS A 66 20.20 -3.14 -8.22
C LYS A 66 19.68 -4.54 -8.60
N ILE A 67 19.02 -4.63 -9.72
CA ILE A 67 18.52 -5.85 -10.32
C ILE A 67 18.95 -5.94 -11.79
N LYS A 68 18.62 -7.04 -12.43
CA LYS A 68 18.97 -7.28 -13.84
C LYS A 68 18.53 -6.11 -14.73
N GLY A 69 19.44 -5.60 -15.53
CA GLY A 69 19.20 -4.48 -16.44
C GLY A 69 19.23 -3.10 -15.79
N SER A 70 19.45 -3.00 -14.47
CA SER A 70 19.51 -1.73 -13.72
C SER A 70 18.42 -0.74 -14.12
N PRO A 71 17.12 -1.12 -14.08
CA PRO A 71 16.05 -0.23 -14.50
C PRO A 71 15.93 0.97 -13.56
N SER A 72 15.36 2.06 -14.08
CA SER A 72 15.02 3.20 -13.26
C SER A 72 14.08 2.78 -12.15
N VAL A 73 14.29 3.26 -10.92
CA VAL A 73 13.40 3.03 -9.80
C VAL A 73 12.07 3.72 -10.03
N LYS A 74 12.07 4.91 -10.64
CA LYS A 74 10.83 5.59 -11.03
C LYS A 74 10.10 4.78 -12.11
N GLY A 75 8.85 4.43 -11.83
CA GLY A 75 8.02 3.60 -12.70
C GLY A 75 8.10 2.11 -12.41
N LEU A 76 9.01 1.69 -11.52
CA LEU A 76 9.22 0.28 -11.21
C LEU A 76 8.11 -0.28 -10.32
N THR A 77 7.60 -1.45 -10.66
CA THR A 77 6.74 -2.24 -9.77
C THR A 77 7.62 -2.84 -8.68
N ILE A 78 7.36 -2.47 -7.44
CA ILE A 78 8.13 -2.96 -6.28
C ILE A 78 7.32 -3.87 -5.37
N ILE A 79 6.01 -3.89 -5.50
CA ILE A 79 5.10 -4.75 -4.74
C ILE A 79 4.21 -5.47 -5.72
N TRP A 80 4.03 -6.78 -5.53
CA TRP A 80 3.19 -7.59 -6.41
C TRP A 80 2.51 -8.72 -5.68
N ASP A 81 1.40 -9.16 -6.26
CA ASP A 81 0.62 -10.35 -5.89
C ASP A 81 0.09 -10.36 -4.45
N LEU A 82 -0.13 -9.22 -3.83
CA LEU A 82 -0.82 -9.17 -2.54
C LEU A 82 -2.28 -9.55 -2.69
N GLU A 83 -2.78 -10.31 -1.76
CA GLU A 83 -4.19 -10.67 -1.65
C GLU A 83 -4.77 -10.15 -0.34
N LYS A 84 -6.01 -9.69 -0.40
CA LYS A 84 -6.71 -9.25 0.80
C LYS A 84 -7.04 -10.46 1.68
N ASP A 85 -6.70 -10.36 2.96
CA ASP A 85 -6.96 -11.35 3.99
C ASP A 85 -7.48 -10.64 5.26
N GLY A 86 -8.79 -10.53 5.39
CA GLY A 86 -9.40 -9.75 6.45
C GLY A 86 -9.01 -8.28 6.39
N ASP A 87 -8.39 -7.76 7.44
CA ASP A 87 -7.91 -6.38 7.53
C ASP A 87 -6.47 -6.20 7.02
N SER A 88 -5.83 -7.26 6.57
CA SER A 88 -4.49 -7.24 6.02
C SER A 88 -4.45 -7.65 4.54
N TYR A 89 -3.29 -7.42 3.94
CA TYR A 89 -2.98 -7.78 2.56
C TYR A 89 -1.65 -8.52 2.59
N SER A 90 -1.62 -9.75 2.12
CA SER A 90 -0.48 -10.65 2.29
C SER A 90 -0.32 -11.61 1.12
N GLY A 91 0.68 -12.49 1.20
CA GLY A 91 0.94 -13.52 0.19
C GLY A 91 1.70 -13.02 -1.03
N GLY A 92 2.03 -11.73 -1.10
CA GLY A 92 2.83 -11.15 -2.16
C GLY A 92 4.27 -10.88 -1.71
N GLU A 93 4.96 -10.11 -2.54
CA GLU A 93 6.38 -9.80 -2.33
C GLU A 93 6.66 -8.32 -2.53
N ILE A 94 7.75 -7.85 -1.94
CA ILE A 94 8.27 -6.49 -2.08
C ILE A 94 9.75 -6.52 -2.43
N LEU A 95 10.14 -5.70 -3.40
CA LEU A 95 11.51 -5.47 -3.80
C LEU A 95 12.07 -4.24 -3.08
N ASP A 96 13.23 -4.41 -2.44
CA ASP A 96 14.09 -3.29 -2.06
C ASP A 96 15.00 -2.96 -3.24
N PRO A 97 14.74 -1.88 -3.98
CA PRO A 97 15.51 -1.58 -5.18
C PRO A 97 16.96 -1.16 -4.90
N THR A 98 17.21 -0.65 -3.70
CA THR A 98 18.56 -0.25 -3.27
C THR A 98 19.48 -1.45 -3.04
N LYS A 99 18.93 -2.51 -2.47
CA LYS A 99 19.64 -3.75 -2.17
C LYS A 99 19.48 -4.82 -3.25
N GLY A 100 18.47 -4.69 -4.12
CA GLY A 100 18.12 -5.71 -5.11
C GLY A 100 17.55 -6.99 -4.48
N LYS A 101 17.00 -6.90 -3.28
CA LYS A 101 16.46 -8.03 -2.53
C LYS A 101 14.95 -8.03 -2.53
N VAL A 102 14.37 -9.22 -2.59
CA VAL A 102 12.93 -9.46 -2.51
C VAL A 102 12.59 -10.09 -1.17
N TYR A 103 11.53 -9.58 -0.56
CA TYR A 103 11.00 -10.05 0.72
C TYR A 103 9.54 -10.44 0.55
N GLY A 104 9.05 -11.36 1.38
CA GLY A 104 7.60 -11.51 1.55
C GLY A 104 7.00 -10.19 2.04
N CYS A 105 5.79 -9.89 1.61
CA CYS A 105 5.15 -8.61 1.92
C CYS A 105 3.80 -8.81 2.58
N GLU A 106 3.57 -8.05 3.63
CA GLU A 106 2.28 -7.89 4.28
C GLU A 106 2.03 -6.41 4.54
N MET A 107 0.80 -5.99 4.34
CA MET A 107 0.39 -4.60 4.55
C MET A 107 -0.90 -4.52 5.33
N TRP A 108 -1.05 -3.48 6.13
CA TRP A 108 -2.31 -3.13 6.80
C TRP A 108 -2.37 -1.65 7.13
N ARG A 109 -3.57 -1.17 7.39
CA ARG A 109 -3.78 0.22 7.81
C ARG A 109 -3.69 0.34 9.34
N GLU A 110 -2.99 1.35 9.79
CA GLU A 110 -3.05 1.86 11.16
C GLU A 110 -3.50 3.33 11.12
N GLY A 111 -4.77 3.57 11.39
CA GLY A 111 -5.36 4.89 11.21
C GLY A 111 -5.22 5.36 9.77
N LYS A 112 -4.62 6.51 9.56
CA LYS A 112 -4.35 7.08 8.23
C LYS A 112 -3.09 6.54 7.56
N ASN A 113 -2.24 5.83 8.29
CA ASN A 113 -0.97 5.33 7.79
C ASN A 113 -1.10 3.91 7.20
N LEU A 114 -0.14 3.55 6.36
CA LEU A 114 0.02 2.21 5.83
C LEU A 114 1.25 1.57 6.45
N ILE A 115 1.08 0.42 7.08
CA ILE A 115 2.20 -0.37 7.58
C ILE A 115 2.58 -1.37 6.50
N VAL A 116 3.86 -1.40 6.18
CA VAL A 116 4.45 -2.29 5.18
C VAL A 116 5.50 -3.15 5.87
N ARG A 117 5.26 -4.45 5.89
CA ARG A 117 6.16 -5.42 6.52
C ARG A 117 6.85 -6.26 5.46
N GLY A 118 8.18 -6.20 5.42
CA GLY A 118 9.02 -7.12 4.67
C GLY A 118 9.42 -8.30 5.54
N LYS A 119 9.31 -9.52 5.02
CA LYS A 119 9.59 -10.74 5.77
C LYS A 119 10.63 -11.61 5.09
N ILE A 120 11.59 -12.10 5.88
CA ILE A 120 12.47 -13.21 5.52
C ILE A 120 12.25 -14.30 6.56
N ALA A 121 11.73 -15.44 6.16
CA ALA A 121 11.33 -16.53 7.06
C ALA A 121 10.35 -16.00 8.13
N PHE A 122 10.66 -16.14 9.42
CA PHE A 122 9.84 -15.62 10.51
C PHE A 122 10.22 -14.21 10.96
N LEU A 123 11.31 -13.62 10.41
CA LEU A 123 11.73 -12.27 10.72
C LEU A 123 10.97 -11.26 9.85
N GLY A 124 10.54 -10.19 10.48
CA GLY A 124 9.85 -9.12 9.78
C GLY A 124 10.34 -7.76 10.22
N ARG A 125 10.31 -6.78 9.29
CA ARG A 125 10.64 -5.39 9.53
C ARG A 125 9.52 -4.52 9.00
N ASN A 126 9.00 -3.64 9.84
CA ASN A 126 7.90 -2.76 9.50
C ASN A 126 8.42 -1.38 9.07
N GLN A 127 7.82 -0.86 8.01
CA GLN A 127 7.91 0.55 7.65
C GLN A 127 6.52 1.18 7.78
N THR A 128 6.49 2.45 8.17
CA THR A 128 5.26 3.24 8.19
C THR A 128 5.28 4.19 7.00
N TRP A 129 4.35 4.01 6.07
CA TRP A 129 4.17 4.90 4.94
C TRP A 129 3.03 5.88 5.21
N LEU A 130 3.24 7.13 4.82
CA LEU A 130 2.29 8.21 5.07
C LEU A 130 1.42 8.45 3.84
N PRO A 131 0.14 8.82 4.02
CA PRO A 131 -0.67 9.20 2.87
C PRO A 131 -0.05 10.39 2.15
N ASN A 132 0.07 10.29 0.82
CA ASN A 132 0.56 11.40 0.00
C ASN A 132 -0.61 12.14 -0.60
N THR A 133 -0.70 13.44 -0.33
CA THR A 133 -1.78 14.33 -0.81
C THR A 133 -1.31 15.34 -1.84
N THR A 134 -0.03 15.37 -2.16
CA THR A 134 0.57 16.36 -3.07
C THR A 134 0.82 15.84 -4.47
N PHE A 135 1.02 14.55 -4.65
CA PHE A 135 1.20 13.93 -5.96
C PHE A 135 -0.09 14.02 -6.77
N LYS A 136 -0.01 14.56 -7.96
CA LYS A 136 -1.15 14.74 -8.90
C LYS A 136 -1.19 13.57 -9.89
N GLY A 137 -1.69 12.44 -9.43
CA GLY A 137 -1.93 11.28 -10.28
C GLY A 137 -3.40 11.19 -10.69
N THR A 138 -3.65 10.51 -11.81
CA THR A 138 -5.00 10.24 -12.30
C THR A 138 -5.71 9.12 -11.55
N GLY A 139 -4.99 8.38 -10.72
CA GLY A 139 -5.47 7.14 -10.11
C GLY A 139 -5.33 5.91 -11.03
N ASP A 140 -5.12 6.12 -12.32
CA ASP A 140 -4.92 5.05 -13.28
C ASP A 140 -3.55 4.38 -13.09
N ALA A 141 -3.52 3.08 -13.28
CA ALA A 141 -2.28 2.32 -13.26
C ALA A 141 -2.27 1.32 -14.43
N PRO A 142 -1.11 1.14 -15.08
CA PRO A 142 -0.99 0.14 -16.13
C PRO A 142 -1.06 -1.26 -15.53
N ALA A 143 -1.30 -2.25 -16.40
CA ALA A 143 -1.12 -3.64 -16.02
C ALA A 143 0.25 -3.81 -15.34
N PRO A 144 0.32 -4.48 -14.17
CA PRO A 144 1.57 -4.61 -13.45
C PRO A 144 2.57 -5.47 -14.21
N LYS A 145 3.82 -5.07 -14.12
CA LYS A 145 4.93 -5.82 -14.71
C LYS A 145 5.94 -6.12 -13.60
N LYS A 146 6.05 -7.38 -13.22
CA LYS A 146 7.09 -7.80 -12.27
C LYS A 146 8.46 -7.53 -12.85
N PRO A 147 9.40 -6.99 -12.05
CA PRO A 147 10.75 -6.77 -12.52
C PRO A 147 11.48 -8.09 -12.80
N ALA A 148 12.43 -8.07 -13.72
CA ALA A 148 13.35 -9.17 -13.93
C ALA A 148 14.37 -9.20 -12.78
N LEU A 149 14.45 -10.32 -12.09
CA LEU A 149 15.30 -10.51 -10.92
C LEU A 149 16.53 -11.35 -11.24
#